data_9a561b8c6b248a38aaad139bc3a5ce78
#
_entry.id   9a561b8c6b248a38aaad139bc3a5ce78
#
_cell.length_a   1.000
_cell.length_b   1.000
_cell.length_c   1.000
_cell.angle_alpha   90.00
_cell.angle_beta   90.00
_cell.angle_gamma   90.00
#
_symmetry.space_group_name_H-M   'P 1'
#
loop_
_entity.id
_entity.type
_entity.pdbx_description
1 polymer ?
#
loop_
_entity_poly.entity_id
_entity_poly.type
_entity_poly.pdbx_seq_one_letter_code
_entity_poly.pdbx_strand_id
1 'polypeptide(L)'
;VGAGPAGIGVLIAACNSGHLRALLAKGVVVLEKGSRAGCGQIGDYNINSDSHAESFLRCLSAGLSERFPELLTHPATLALRGYHGRAAPLPLVGNFLKAIARRIQSFTASNGLPLLTGVEALDASRTGDDRWLIRTRRVADGAEDSATSQCLVIATGAEQSAAELRALSVGGARLWPRYEDRLVPSSAILTKAGLEAARQRVAPLCHPKVAIIGGSHSAMSAANALLNISPAIAWPPGSIAILHRKPMRPMYQTPALARADGFDAFNDDDICAKTGRFFRRYRRH
;
A
#
# COMPACT_ATOMS: atom_id res chain seq x y z
N VAL A 1 8.76 -9.50 9.83
CA VAL A 1 9.24 -8.11 9.77
C VAL A 1 8.28 -7.29 8.91
N GLY A 2 7.82 -6.16 9.44
CA GLY A 2 6.76 -5.30 8.89
C GLY A 2 5.38 -5.71 9.39
N ALA A 3 4.67 -4.79 10.05
CA ALA A 3 3.30 -4.96 10.53
C ALA A 3 2.27 -4.19 9.69
N GLY A 4 2.59 -3.95 8.44
CA GLY A 4 1.63 -3.46 7.44
C GLY A 4 0.57 -4.52 7.09
N PRO A 5 -0.26 -4.29 6.06
CA PRO A 5 -1.34 -5.21 5.67
C PRO A 5 -0.87 -6.65 5.45
N ALA A 6 0.32 -6.85 4.84
CA ALA A 6 0.87 -8.18 4.58
C ALA A 6 1.32 -8.88 5.88
N GLY A 7 2.02 -8.17 6.77
CA GLY A 7 2.49 -8.74 8.04
C GLY A 7 1.34 -9.09 8.99
N ILE A 8 0.38 -8.18 9.17
CA ILE A 8 -0.84 -8.45 9.95
C ILE A 8 -1.69 -9.52 9.28
N GLY A 9 -1.67 -9.61 7.95
CA GLY A 9 -2.36 -10.64 7.19
C GLY A 9 -2.00 -12.07 7.59
N VAL A 10 -0.76 -12.31 8.00
CA VAL A 10 -0.34 -13.62 8.54
C VAL A 10 -1.12 -13.97 9.82
N LEU A 11 -1.24 -13.01 10.74
CA LEU A 11 -1.98 -13.21 11.99
C LEU A 11 -3.48 -13.32 11.77
N ILE A 12 -4.02 -12.54 10.83
CA ILE A 12 -5.43 -12.64 10.38
C ILE A 12 -5.69 -14.05 9.81
N ALA A 13 -4.83 -14.53 8.92
CA ALA A 13 -4.97 -15.85 8.33
C ALA A 13 -4.90 -16.96 9.39
N ALA A 14 -3.96 -16.86 10.33
CA ALA A 14 -3.87 -17.80 11.46
C ALA A 14 -5.13 -17.75 12.35
N CYS A 15 -5.70 -16.56 12.57
CA CYS A 15 -6.97 -16.41 13.30
C CYS A 15 -8.12 -17.11 12.56
N ASN A 16 -8.27 -16.83 11.26
CA ASN A 16 -9.33 -17.37 10.43
C ASN A 16 -9.25 -18.89 10.23
N SER A 17 -8.06 -19.47 10.32
CA SER A 17 -7.83 -20.92 10.24
C SER A 17 -7.85 -21.62 11.62
N GLY A 18 -8.12 -20.90 12.71
CA GLY A 18 -8.12 -21.46 14.07
C GLY A 18 -6.71 -21.71 14.66
N HIS A 19 -5.64 -21.36 13.95
CA HIS A 19 -4.28 -21.66 14.33
C HIS A 19 -3.55 -20.54 15.10
N LEU A 20 -4.21 -19.42 15.40
CA LEU A 20 -3.57 -18.26 16.01
C LEU A 20 -2.88 -18.63 17.34
N ARG A 21 -3.56 -19.35 18.25
CA ARG A 21 -2.97 -19.75 19.53
C ARG A 21 -1.76 -20.67 19.35
N ALA A 22 -1.85 -21.64 18.45
CA ALA A 22 -0.74 -22.56 18.17
C ALA A 22 0.46 -21.82 17.54
N LEU A 23 0.21 -20.86 16.67
CA LEU A 23 1.25 -20.01 16.10
C LEU A 23 1.93 -19.18 17.19
N LEU A 24 1.14 -18.56 18.06
CA LEU A 24 1.66 -17.75 19.16
C LEU A 24 2.49 -18.60 20.16
N ALA A 25 2.03 -19.80 20.50
CA ALA A 25 2.75 -20.70 21.40
C ALA A 25 4.15 -21.11 20.89
N LYS A 26 4.39 -21.03 19.57
CA LYS A 26 5.71 -21.25 18.97
C LYS A 26 6.65 -20.04 19.09
N GLY A 27 6.19 -18.92 19.64
CA GLY A 27 6.96 -17.70 19.81
C GLY A 27 7.03 -16.91 18.50
N VAL A 28 6.07 -15.99 18.29
CA VAL A 28 6.07 -15.06 17.15
C VAL A 28 6.39 -13.66 17.63
N VAL A 29 7.37 -13.02 17.01
CA VAL A 29 7.67 -11.59 17.19
C VAL A 29 7.35 -10.85 15.90
N VAL A 30 6.61 -9.76 16.00
CA VAL A 30 6.35 -8.87 14.86
C VAL A 30 7.11 -7.57 15.09
N LEU A 31 7.98 -7.22 14.15
CA LEU A 31 8.78 -5.99 14.17
C LEU A 31 8.18 -4.98 13.21
N GLU A 32 7.91 -3.77 13.67
CA GLU A 32 7.37 -2.66 12.87
C GLU A 32 8.19 -1.39 13.11
N LYS A 33 8.75 -0.83 12.04
CA LYS A 33 9.53 0.43 12.09
C LYS A 33 8.67 1.61 12.50
N GLY A 34 7.43 1.67 12.02
CA GLY A 34 6.49 2.75 12.33
C GLY A 34 5.95 2.66 13.76
N SER A 35 5.31 3.71 14.21
CA SER A 35 4.64 3.77 15.52
C SER A 35 3.30 3.02 15.55
N ARG A 36 2.78 2.58 14.41
CA ARG A 36 1.45 1.99 14.27
C ARG A 36 1.47 0.80 13.33
N ALA A 37 0.84 -0.30 13.75
CA ALA A 37 0.63 -1.48 12.93
C ALA A 37 -0.68 -1.41 12.13
N GLY A 38 -0.79 -2.25 11.11
CA GLY A 38 -1.99 -2.57 10.34
C GLY A 38 -2.03 -1.99 8.94
N CYS A 39 -1.89 -0.69 8.79
CA CYS A 39 -2.12 -0.05 7.49
C CYS A 39 -0.87 0.16 6.64
N GLY A 40 0.34 0.09 7.22
CA GLY A 40 1.53 0.56 6.51
C GLY A 40 1.29 1.97 5.95
N GLN A 41 1.74 2.23 4.74
CA GLN A 41 1.54 3.51 4.04
C GLN A 41 0.16 3.68 3.41
N ILE A 42 -0.68 2.63 3.35
CA ILE A 42 -2.00 2.68 2.69
C ILE A 42 -2.86 3.81 3.28
N GLY A 43 -2.81 4.00 4.60
CA GLY A 43 -3.62 5.02 5.28
C GLY A 43 -3.20 6.46 5.02
N ASP A 44 -2.03 6.69 4.43
CA ASP A 44 -1.47 8.01 4.19
C ASP A 44 -1.81 8.53 2.78
N TYR A 45 -2.16 7.63 1.86
CA TYR A 45 -2.52 7.99 0.48
C TYR A 45 -3.93 8.56 0.40
N ASN A 46 -4.06 9.75 -0.18
CA ASN A 46 -5.33 10.47 -0.36
C ASN A 46 -5.98 10.14 -1.71
N ILE A 47 -6.13 8.86 -2.01
CA ILE A 47 -6.71 8.32 -3.24
C ILE A 47 -7.67 7.17 -2.93
N ASN A 48 -8.47 6.77 -3.90
CA ASN A 48 -9.26 5.56 -3.80
C ASN A 48 -8.38 4.32 -4.03
N SER A 49 -8.80 3.21 -3.43
CA SER A 49 -8.19 1.91 -3.70
C SER A 49 -8.47 1.47 -5.14
N ASP A 50 -7.63 0.61 -5.65
CA ASP A 50 -7.86 -0.08 -6.92
C ASP A 50 -8.71 -1.37 -6.74
N SER A 51 -9.12 -1.64 -5.51
CA SER A 51 -9.92 -2.80 -5.14
C SER A 51 -11.22 -2.33 -4.49
N HIS A 52 -12.30 -3.10 -4.70
CA HIS A 52 -13.58 -2.83 -4.05
C HIS A 52 -13.51 -3.08 -2.54
N ALA A 53 -14.35 -2.40 -1.78
CA ALA A 53 -14.42 -2.46 -0.33
C ALA A 53 -14.54 -3.90 0.20
N GLU A 54 -15.30 -4.77 -0.49
CA GLU A 54 -15.48 -6.18 -0.11
C GLU A 54 -14.17 -6.96 -0.10
N SER A 55 -13.20 -6.58 -0.91
CA SER A 55 -11.89 -7.23 -0.94
C SER A 55 -11.16 -7.09 0.39
N PHE A 56 -11.35 -5.97 1.06
CA PHE A 56 -10.79 -5.72 2.39
C PHE A 56 -11.64 -6.37 3.47
N LEU A 57 -12.97 -6.28 3.35
CA LEU A 57 -13.90 -6.84 4.34
C LEU A 57 -13.86 -8.37 4.42
N ARG A 58 -13.40 -9.06 3.37
CA ARG A 58 -13.26 -10.53 3.38
C ARG A 58 -12.37 -11.07 4.49
N CYS A 59 -11.48 -10.28 5.06
CA CYS A 59 -10.67 -10.72 6.19
C CYS A 59 -11.49 -10.89 7.49
N LEU A 60 -12.69 -10.29 7.58
CA LEU A 60 -13.66 -10.49 8.68
C LEU A 60 -14.44 -11.80 8.48
N SER A 61 -13.77 -12.89 8.13
CA SER A 61 -14.38 -14.21 8.10
C SER A 61 -14.57 -14.78 9.52
N ALA A 62 -15.22 -15.94 9.63
CA ALA A 62 -15.68 -16.51 10.89
C ALA A 62 -14.64 -16.45 12.02
N GLY A 63 -13.41 -16.95 11.77
CA GLY A 63 -12.40 -17.02 12.82
C GLY A 63 -11.99 -15.66 13.41
N LEU A 64 -11.85 -14.61 12.58
CA LEU A 64 -11.52 -13.27 13.07
C LEU A 64 -12.72 -12.60 13.74
N SER A 65 -13.91 -12.73 13.14
CA SER A 65 -15.13 -12.10 13.66
C SER A 65 -15.66 -12.78 14.92
N GLU A 66 -15.47 -14.09 15.07
CA GLU A 66 -15.82 -14.81 16.31
C GLU A 66 -14.90 -14.41 17.46
N ARG A 67 -13.62 -14.20 17.17
CA ARG A 67 -12.66 -13.79 18.20
C ARG A 67 -12.76 -12.32 18.58
N PHE A 68 -13.09 -11.46 17.65
CA PHE A 68 -13.19 -10.01 17.81
C PHE A 68 -14.50 -9.50 17.22
N PRO A 69 -15.67 -9.87 17.82
CA PRO A 69 -16.97 -9.53 17.27
C PRO A 69 -17.22 -8.01 17.16
N GLU A 70 -16.57 -7.22 17.99
CA GLU A 70 -16.64 -5.77 17.96
C GLU A 70 -16.08 -5.16 16.66
N LEU A 71 -15.26 -5.89 15.89
CA LEU A 71 -14.81 -5.45 14.58
C LEU A 71 -15.95 -5.35 13.56
N LEU A 72 -17.03 -6.13 13.74
CA LEU A 72 -18.19 -6.11 12.85
C LEU A 72 -18.97 -4.81 12.94
N THR A 73 -18.99 -4.18 14.12
CA THR A 73 -19.69 -2.93 14.42
C THR A 73 -18.74 -1.74 14.54
N HIS A 74 -17.44 -1.95 14.34
CA HIS A 74 -16.47 -0.87 14.41
C HIS A 74 -16.77 0.22 13.35
N PRO A 75 -16.72 1.52 13.69
CA PRO A 75 -17.07 2.60 12.75
C PRO A 75 -16.37 2.52 11.40
N ALA A 76 -15.08 2.14 11.38
CA ALA A 76 -14.33 2.00 10.13
C ALA A 76 -14.85 0.81 9.27
N THR A 77 -15.35 -0.27 9.89
CA THR A 77 -15.97 -1.40 9.18
C THR A 77 -17.30 -0.98 8.57
N LEU A 78 -18.14 -0.30 9.35
CA LEU A 78 -19.44 0.18 8.89
C LEU A 78 -19.28 1.19 7.76
N ALA A 79 -18.37 2.14 7.89
CA ALA A 79 -18.06 3.10 6.84
C ALA A 79 -17.56 2.40 5.57
N LEU A 80 -16.70 1.37 5.70
CA LEU A 80 -16.19 0.62 4.54
C LEU A 80 -17.30 -0.19 3.85
N ARG A 81 -18.27 -0.75 4.61
CA ARG A 81 -19.47 -1.41 4.04
C ARG A 81 -20.31 -0.46 3.19
N GLY A 82 -20.34 0.84 3.51
CA GLY A 82 -21.02 1.86 2.71
C GLY A 82 -20.47 2.04 1.31
N TYR A 83 -19.29 1.46 1.02
CA TYR A 83 -18.67 1.44 -0.32
C TYR A 83 -18.91 0.12 -1.08
N HIS A 84 -19.96 -0.62 -0.74
CA HIS A 84 -20.30 -1.88 -1.42
C HIS A 84 -20.29 -1.70 -2.96
N GLY A 85 -19.63 -2.62 -3.67
CA GLY A 85 -19.48 -2.58 -5.14
C GLY A 85 -18.57 -1.47 -5.66
N ARG A 86 -17.90 -0.68 -4.80
CA ARG A 86 -17.09 0.47 -5.19
C ARG A 86 -15.69 0.43 -4.56
N ALA A 87 -14.76 1.15 -5.19
CA ALA A 87 -13.47 1.46 -4.61
C ALA A 87 -13.63 2.41 -3.41
N ALA A 88 -13.00 2.09 -2.28
CA ALA A 88 -13.06 2.90 -1.07
C ALA A 88 -11.83 3.82 -0.97
N PRO A 89 -11.94 5.00 -0.34
CA PRO A 89 -10.79 5.84 -0.02
C PRO A 89 -9.76 5.07 0.81
N LEU A 90 -8.48 5.13 0.43
CA LEU A 90 -7.41 4.44 1.14
C LEU A 90 -7.25 4.87 2.60
N PRO A 91 -7.48 6.14 3.01
CA PRO A 91 -7.51 6.50 4.42
C PRO A 91 -8.55 5.72 5.23
N LEU A 92 -9.72 5.43 4.65
CA LEU A 92 -10.76 4.62 5.29
C LEU A 92 -10.32 3.16 5.42
N VAL A 93 -9.75 2.60 4.35
CA VAL A 93 -9.15 1.26 4.37
C VAL A 93 -8.05 1.19 5.44
N GLY A 94 -7.18 2.21 5.51
CA GLY A 94 -6.15 2.31 6.53
C GLY A 94 -6.71 2.30 7.95
N ASN A 95 -7.80 3.03 8.21
CA ASN A 95 -8.45 3.04 9.53
C ASN A 95 -9.04 1.67 9.89
N PHE A 96 -9.63 0.97 8.93
CA PHE A 96 -10.13 -0.38 9.11
C PHE A 96 -8.99 -1.37 9.46
N LEU A 97 -7.89 -1.34 8.72
CA LEU A 97 -6.72 -2.20 8.98
C LEU A 97 -6.06 -1.90 10.33
N LYS A 98 -6.00 -0.63 10.74
CA LYS A 98 -5.54 -0.22 12.08
C LYS A 98 -6.43 -0.76 13.19
N ALA A 99 -7.75 -0.77 12.99
CA ALA A 99 -8.70 -1.32 13.96
C ALA A 99 -8.43 -2.82 14.19
N ILE A 100 -8.27 -3.59 13.13
CA ILE A 100 -7.93 -5.01 13.21
C ILE A 100 -6.57 -5.21 13.93
N ALA A 101 -5.55 -4.46 13.49
CA ALA A 101 -4.22 -4.59 14.07
C ALA A 101 -4.20 -4.29 15.57
N ARG A 102 -4.93 -3.28 16.04
CA ARG A 102 -5.06 -2.97 17.48
C ARG A 102 -5.66 -4.13 18.27
N ARG A 103 -6.67 -4.82 17.73
CA ARG A 103 -7.28 -5.98 18.40
C ARG A 103 -6.32 -7.15 18.48
N ILE A 104 -5.63 -7.45 17.38
CA ILE A 104 -4.60 -8.48 17.35
C ILE A 104 -3.46 -8.12 18.31
N GLN A 105 -3.00 -6.88 18.32
CA GLN A 105 -1.93 -6.40 19.20
C GLN A 105 -2.31 -6.54 20.69
N SER A 106 -3.52 -6.13 21.08
CA SER A 106 -4.01 -6.32 22.45
C SER A 106 -4.07 -7.79 22.83
N PHE A 107 -4.54 -8.63 21.93
CA PHE A 107 -4.62 -10.07 22.15
C PHE A 107 -3.23 -10.71 22.28
N THR A 108 -2.27 -10.37 21.43
CA THR A 108 -0.92 -10.88 21.48
C THR A 108 -0.19 -10.41 22.75
N ALA A 109 -0.37 -9.16 23.14
CA ALA A 109 0.20 -8.63 24.39
C ALA A 109 -0.33 -9.36 25.62
N SER A 110 -1.62 -9.65 25.70
CA SER A 110 -2.23 -10.43 26.79
C SER A 110 -1.74 -11.88 26.84
N ASN A 111 -1.10 -12.38 25.79
CA ASN A 111 -0.49 -13.71 25.71
C ASN A 111 1.05 -13.66 25.79
N GLY A 112 1.64 -12.55 26.25
CA GLY A 112 3.08 -12.39 26.44
C GLY A 112 3.89 -12.29 25.15
N LEU A 113 3.26 -11.97 24.02
CA LEU A 113 3.90 -11.95 22.70
C LEU A 113 3.93 -10.53 22.12
N PRO A 114 5.12 -9.97 21.90
CA PRO A 114 5.22 -8.59 21.51
C PRO A 114 4.95 -8.38 20.01
N LEU A 115 4.08 -7.39 19.69
CA LEU A 115 4.14 -6.66 18.45
C LEU A 115 4.93 -5.38 18.75
N LEU A 116 6.18 -5.35 18.29
CA LEU A 116 7.12 -4.28 18.61
C LEU A 116 7.02 -3.19 17.53
N THR A 117 6.48 -2.05 17.89
CA THR A 117 6.49 -0.83 17.07
C THR A 117 7.69 0.05 17.41
N GLY A 118 8.13 0.88 16.46
CA GLY A 118 9.33 1.70 16.61
C GLY A 118 10.62 0.87 16.57
N VAL A 119 10.59 -0.33 15.99
CA VAL A 119 11.74 -1.22 15.84
C VAL A 119 11.97 -1.53 14.37
N GLU A 120 13.06 -1.04 13.83
CA GLU A 120 13.51 -1.29 12.46
C GLU A 120 14.35 -2.55 12.38
N ALA A 121 14.04 -3.47 11.49
CA ALA A 121 14.95 -4.54 11.11
C ALA A 121 15.93 -4.00 10.08
N LEU A 122 17.22 -4.09 10.37
CA LEU A 122 18.31 -3.56 9.54
C LEU A 122 18.71 -4.56 8.46
N ASP A 123 18.95 -5.80 8.87
CA ASP A 123 19.27 -6.91 8.00
C ASP A 123 18.89 -8.26 8.65
N ALA A 124 18.99 -9.32 7.86
CA ALA A 124 18.81 -10.68 8.31
C ALA A 124 19.79 -11.60 7.59
N SER A 125 20.48 -12.44 8.36
CA SER A 125 21.46 -13.42 7.86
C SER A 125 21.18 -14.82 8.41
N ARG A 126 21.62 -15.86 7.69
CA ARG A 126 21.57 -17.23 8.20
C ARG A 126 22.74 -17.48 9.14
N THR A 127 22.46 -18.13 10.25
CA THR A 127 23.47 -18.64 11.19
C THR A 127 23.87 -20.07 10.82
N GLY A 128 24.97 -20.55 11.40
CA GLY A 128 25.48 -21.90 11.12
C GLY A 128 24.55 -23.04 11.56
N ASP A 129 23.61 -22.78 12.49
CA ASP A 129 22.55 -23.67 12.95
C ASP A 129 21.22 -23.52 12.17
N ASP A 130 21.31 -22.98 10.97
CA ASP A 130 20.17 -22.76 10.04
C ASP A 130 19.03 -21.89 10.59
N ARG A 131 19.35 -20.97 11.48
CA ARG A 131 18.41 -19.97 12.01
C ARG A 131 18.62 -18.62 11.31
N TRP A 132 17.66 -17.74 11.47
CA TRP A 132 17.79 -16.34 11.07
C TRP A 132 18.28 -15.51 12.25
N LEU A 133 19.33 -14.75 12.06
CA LEU A 133 19.75 -13.66 12.92
C LEU A 133 19.26 -12.35 12.29
N ILE A 134 18.39 -11.63 12.99
CA ILE A 134 17.81 -10.37 12.56
C ILE A 134 18.40 -9.25 13.41
N ARG A 135 19.18 -8.35 12.81
CA ARG A 135 19.64 -7.15 13.50
C ARG A 135 18.56 -6.10 13.49
N THR A 136 18.34 -5.47 14.61
CA THR A 136 17.28 -4.48 14.82
C THR A 136 17.84 -3.19 15.39
N ARG A 137 17.10 -2.09 15.17
CA ARG A 137 17.39 -0.79 15.76
C ARG A 137 16.10 -0.17 16.29
N ARG A 138 16.13 0.29 17.52
CA ARG A 138 15.04 1.07 18.09
C ARG A 138 15.06 2.48 17.47
N VAL A 139 13.94 2.92 16.90
CA VAL A 139 13.88 4.19 16.18
C VAL A 139 14.04 5.40 17.12
N ALA A 140 13.58 5.26 18.37
CA ALA A 140 13.54 6.38 19.33
C ALA A 140 14.93 6.83 19.80
N ASP A 141 15.86 5.92 20.00
CA ASP A 141 17.18 6.17 20.61
C ASP A 141 18.34 5.59 19.80
N GLY A 142 18.06 4.90 18.71
CA GLY A 142 19.08 4.28 17.87
C GLY A 142 19.71 3.01 18.48
N ALA A 143 19.24 2.53 19.62
CA ALA A 143 19.80 1.34 20.26
C ALA A 143 19.64 0.12 19.35
N GLU A 144 20.73 -0.60 19.12
CA GLU A 144 20.76 -1.82 18.33
C GLU A 144 20.60 -3.05 19.21
N ASP A 145 19.92 -4.07 18.68
CA ASP A 145 19.69 -5.36 19.30
C ASP A 145 19.60 -6.44 18.20
N SER A 146 19.45 -7.70 18.59
CA SER A 146 19.26 -8.79 17.66
C SER A 146 18.25 -9.81 18.17
N ALA A 147 17.57 -10.46 17.22
CA ALA A 147 16.67 -11.57 17.50
C ALA A 147 17.00 -12.75 16.61
N THR A 148 16.82 -13.96 17.12
CA THR A 148 16.98 -15.19 16.33
C THR A 148 15.64 -15.85 16.10
N SER A 149 15.45 -16.46 14.91
CA SER A 149 14.21 -17.14 14.55
C SER A 149 14.48 -18.32 13.61
N GLN A 150 13.69 -19.38 13.71
CA GLN A 150 13.70 -20.49 12.75
C GLN A 150 13.11 -20.08 11.39
N CYS A 151 12.10 -19.21 11.40
CA CYS A 151 11.42 -18.75 10.19
C CYS A 151 11.37 -17.22 10.17
N LEU A 152 11.52 -16.65 8.99
CA LEU A 152 11.41 -15.21 8.77
C LEU A 152 10.37 -14.91 7.70
N VAL A 153 9.41 -14.03 8.03
CA VAL A 153 8.46 -13.46 7.07
C VAL A 153 8.84 -12.01 6.83
N ILE A 154 9.15 -11.67 5.60
CA ILE A 154 9.49 -10.31 5.17
C ILE A 154 8.24 -9.67 4.56
N ALA A 155 7.71 -8.65 5.21
CA ALA A 155 6.50 -7.91 4.82
C ALA A 155 6.73 -6.40 4.89
N THR A 156 7.92 -5.96 4.50
CA THR A 156 8.40 -4.57 4.62
C THR A 156 7.71 -3.58 3.69
N GLY A 157 6.90 -4.08 2.77
CA GLY A 157 6.26 -3.25 1.74
C GLY A 157 7.24 -2.88 0.62
N ALA A 158 6.89 -1.83 -0.12
CA ALA A 158 7.71 -1.28 -1.19
C ALA A 158 7.84 0.23 -1.03
N GLU A 159 9.00 0.75 -1.31
CA GLU A 159 9.31 2.17 -1.32
C GLU A 159 9.99 2.55 -2.64
N GLN A 160 9.73 3.75 -3.14
CA GLN A 160 10.51 4.29 -4.25
C GLN A 160 11.89 4.68 -3.73
N SER A 161 12.91 3.96 -4.17
CA SER A 161 14.29 4.20 -3.75
C SER A 161 14.78 5.59 -4.19
N ALA A 162 15.10 6.44 -3.24
CA ALA A 162 15.71 7.74 -3.52
C ALA A 162 17.09 7.56 -4.22
N ALA A 163 17.82 6.48 -3.91
CA ALA A 163 19.08 6.17 -4.57
C ALA A 163 18.88 5.82 -6.05
N GLU A 164 17.86 5.01 -6.37
CA GLU A 164 17.52 4.70 -7.77
C GLU A 164 17.07 5.94 -8.54
N LEU A 165 16.24 6.80 -7.93
CA LEU A 165 15.83 8.07 -8.54
C LEU A 165 17.03 8.98 -8.80
N ARG A 166 17.99 9.05 -7.87
CA ARG A 166 19.22 9.82 -8.04
C ARG A 166 20.16 9.26 -9.12
N ALA A 167 20.12 7.96 -9.36
CA ALA A 167 20.90 7.29 -10.39
C ALA A 167 20.28 7.39 -11.79
N LEU A 168 19.01 7.84 -11.91
CA LEU A 168 18.34 7.96 -13.20
C LEU A 168 19.09 8.89 -14.15
N SER A 169 19.32 8.38 -15.37
CA SER A 169 19.89 9.15 -16.47
C SER A 169 19.01 9.01 -17.72
N VAL A 170 18.95 10.08 -18.50
CA VAL A 170 18.27 10.11 -19.79
C VAL A 170 19.22 10.73 -20.81
N GLY A 171 19.47 10.02 -21.91
CA GLY A 171 20.43 10.47 -22.91
C GLY A 171 21.84 10.71 -22.36
N GLY A 172 22.27 9.91 -21.37
CA GLY A 172 23.59 10.06 -20.71
C GLY A 172 23.66 11.17 -19.65
N ALA A 173 22.63 12.02 -19.51
CA ALA A 173 22.57 13.07 -18.49
C ALA A 173 21.84 12.59 -17.24
N ARG A 174 22.44 12.76 -16.06
CA ARG A 174 21.76 12.50 -14.79
C ARG A 174 20.67 13.53 -14.57
N LEU A 175 19.44 13.05 -14.24
CA LEU A 175 18.32 13.92 -13.91
C LEU A 175 18.50 14.60 -12.55
N TRP A 176 19.10 13.90 -11.61
CA TRP A 176 19.45 14.40 -10.30
C TRP A 176 20.96 14.80 -10.31
N PRO A 177 21.40 15.93 -9.77
CA PRO A 177 20.65 16.93 -8.99
C PRO A 177 19.98 18.03 -9.85
N ARG A 178 20.12 18.01 -11.16
CA ARG A 178 19.69 19.12 -12.05
C ARG A 178 18.20 19.46 -11.93
N TYR A 179 17.37 18.46 -11.64
CA TYR A 179 15.92 18.58 -11.55
C TYR A 179 15.35 18.11 -10.21
N GLU A 180 16.17 18.05 -9.15
CA GLU A 180 15.77 17.56 -7.84
C GLU A 180 14.54 18.28 -7.30
N ASP A 181 14.49 19.60 -7.45
CA ASP A 181 13.39 20.47 -7.06
C ASP A 181 12.11 20.26 -7.88
N ARG A 182 12.20 19.59 -9.02
CA ARG A 182 11.10 19.33 -9.96
C ARG A 182 10.65 17.87 -9.98
N LEU A 183 11.41 16.99 -9.38
CA LEU A 183 11.06 15.57 -9.31
C LEU A 183 10.26 15.29 -8.05
N VAL A 184 9.07 14.70 -8.24
CA VAL A 184 8.17 14.33 -7.12
C VAL A 184 7.85 12.85 -7.25
N PRO A 185 8.25 12.01 -6.27
CA PRO A 185 7.88 10.60 -6.23
C PRO A 185 6.35 10.43 -6.14
N SER A 186 5.81 9.38 -6.76
CA SER A 186 4.37 9.11 -6.68
C SER A 186 3.92 8.84 -5.24
N SER A 187 4.76 8.24 -4.43
CA SER A 187 4.50 8.04 -2.99
C SER A 187 4.30 9.35 -2.23
N ALA A 188 4.93 10.45 -2.67
CA ALA A 188 4.73 11.77 -2.07
C ALA A 188 3.47 12.45 -2.62
N ILE A 189 3.32 12.57 -3.95
CA ILE A 189 2.22 13.31 -4.58
C ILE A 189 0.84 12.74 -4.22
N LEU A 190 0.75 11.45 -3.92
CA LEU A 190 -0.50 10.80 -3.57
C LEU A 190 -0.92 11.00 -2.09
N THR A 191 -0.11 11.68 -1.28
CA THR A 191 -0.46 12.09 0.08
C THR A 191 -1.04 13.51 0.10
N LYS A 192 -1.80 13.86 1.14
CA LYS A 192 -2.30 15.24 1.32
C LYS A 192 -1.17 16.26 1.37
N ALA A 193 -0.14 15.98 2.17
CA ALA A 193 1.00 16.89 2.33
C ALA A 193 1.80 17.05 1.04
N GLY A 194 2.06 15.96 0.33
CA GLY A 194 2.81 16.02 -0.93
C GLY A 194 2.01 16.67 -2.07
N LEU A 195 0.69 16.44 -2.12
CA LEU A 195 -0.18 17.13 -3.07
C LEU A 195 -0.20 18.64 -2.82
N GLU A 196 -0.29 19.08 -1.55
CA GLU A 196 -0.22 20.49 -1.18
C GLU A 196 1.14 21.10 -1.52
N ALA A 197 2.24 20.41 -1.23
CA ALA A 197 3.57 20.85 -1.63
C ALA A 197 3.73 21.00 -3.15
N ALA A 198 3.14 20.08 -3.92
CA ALA A 198 3.11 20.20 -5.38
C ALA A 198 2.26 21.39 -5.83
N ARG A 199 1.11 21.63 -5.20
CA ARG A 199 0.26 22.80 -5.47
C ARG A 199 1.04 24.10 -5.27
N GLN A 200 1.74 24.24 -4.15
CA GLN A 200 2.53 25.44 -3.85
C GLN A 200 3.62 25.71 -4.88
N ARG A 201 4.18 24.67 -5.50
CA ARG A 201 5.20 24.80 -6.56
C ARG A 201 4.60 25.22 -7.91
N VAL A 202 3.42 24.72 -8.26
CA VAL A 202 2.86 24.94 -9.60
C VAL A 202 1.87 26.09 -9.66
N ALA A 203 1.19 26.43 -8.57
CA ALA A 203 0.20 27.52 -8.55
C ALA A 203 0.75 28.89 -8.94
N PRO A 204 1.99 29.28 -8.61
CA PRO A 204 2.56 30.57 -9.03
C PRO A 204 2.95 30.65 -10.51
N LEU A 205 2.94 29.51 -11.24
CA LEU A 205 3.39 29.47 -12.63
C LEU A 205 2.28 29.93 -13.56
N CYS A 206 2.57 30.85 -14.49
CA CYS A 206 1.63 31.29 -15.51
C CYS A 206 1.18 30.16 -16.46
N HIS A 207 2.07 29.22 -16.75
CA HIS A 207 1.83 28.07 -17.61
C HIS A 207 2.36 26.79 -16.95
N PRO A 208 1.68 26.27 -15.93
CA PRO A 208 2.15 25.07 -15.23
C PRO A 208 2.13 23.87 -16.16
N LYS A 209 3.20 23.08 -16.16
CA LYS A 209 3.31 21.83 -16.91
C LYS A 209 3.80 20.71 -15.99
N VAL A 210 3.12 19.57 -16.03
CA VAL A 210 3.47 18.39 -15.27
C VAL A 210 3.55 17.18 -16.20
N ALA A 211 4.68 16.48 -16.19
CA ALA A 211 4.84 15.20 -16.83
C ALA A 211 4.78 14.08 -15.77
N ILE A 212 3.86 13.15 -15.94
CA ILE A 212 3.71 11.96 -15.09
C ILE A 212 4.33 10.79 -15.84
N ILE A 213 5.37 10.18 -15.26
CA ILE A 213 6.07 9.08 -15.88
C ILE A 213 5.54 7.74 -15.35
N GLY A 214 4.89 6.98 -16.21
CA GLY A 214 4.27 5.69 -15.91
C GLY A 214 2.82 5.63 -16.38
N GLY A 215 2.31 4.43 -16.66
CA GLY A 215 0.93 4.19 -17.11
C GLY A 215 0.13 3.31 -16.15
N SER A 216 0.48 3.27 -14.87
CA SER A 216 -0.19 2.45 -13.85
C SER A 216 -1.24 3.23 -13.07
N HIS A 217 -1.93 2.54 -12.15
CA HIS A 217 -2.93 3.14 -11.25
C HIS A 217 -2.40 4.39 -10.55
N SER A 218 -1.17 4.38 -10.04
CA SER A 218 -0.57 5.55 -9.38
C SER A 218 -0.44 6.77 -10.30
N ALA A 219 -0.12 6.56 -11.59
CA ALA A 219 -0.03 7.65 -12.55
C ALA A 219 -1.39 8.30 -12.82
N MET A 220 -2.44 7.47 -13.00
CA MET A 220 -3.80 7.94 -13.17
C MET A 220 -4.32 8.66 -11.91
N SER A 221 -4.02 8.11 -10.75
CA SER A 221 -4.38 8.71 -9.46
C SER A 221 -3.67 10.05 -9.24
N ALA A 222 -2.40 10.18 -9.64
CA ALA A 222 -1.67 11.45 -9.57
C ALA A 222 -2.26 12.50 -10.52
N ALA A 223 -2.60 12.12 -11.74
CA ALA A 223 -3.28 13.01 -12.68
C ALA A 223 -4.63 13.49 -12.13
N ASN A 224 -5.44 12.56 -11.64
CA ASN A 224 -6.74 12.88 -11.04
C ASN A 224 -6.58 13.77 -9.80
N ALA A 225 -5.61 13.52 -8.94
CA ALA A 225 -5.35 14.34 -7.76
C ALA A 225 -4.94 15.77 -8.12
N LEU A 226 -4.11 15.94 -9.15
CA LEU A 226 -3.70 17.26 -9.66
C LEU A 226 -4.86 18.02 -10.28
N LEU A 227 -5.70 17.35 -11.06
CA LEU A 227 -6.87 17.97 -11.70
C LEU A 227 -7.92 18.44 -10.68
N ASN A 228 -8.04 17.72 -9.56
CA ASN A 228 -9.03 17.99 -8.50
C ASN A 228 -8.40 18.65 -7.25
N ILE A 229 -7.23 19.24 -7.39
CA ILE A 229 -6.55 19.90 -6.27
C ILE A 229 -7.32 21.12 -5.78
N SER A 230 -7.36 21.33 -4.47
CA SER A 230 -8.04 22.46 -3.87
C SER A 230 -7.05 23.29 -3.01
N PRO A 231 -7.04 24.64 -3.18
CA PRO A 231 -7.72 25.43 -4.19
C PRO A 231 -7.33 25.06 -5.62
N ALA A 232 -8.26 25.20 -6.54
CA ALA A 232 -8.09 24.79 -7.94
C ALA A 232 -6.93 25.53 -8.63
N ILE A 233 -6.22 24.81 -9.47
CA ILE A 233 -5.23 25.37 -10.39
C ILE A 233 -5.84 25.44 -11.78
N ALA A 234 -5.67 26.56 -12.46
CA ALA A 234 -6.02 26.66 -13.87
C ALA A 234 -5.02 25.86 -14.70
N TRP A 235 -5.45 24.72 -15.23
CA TRP A 235 -4.67 23.87 -16.12
C TRP A 235 -5.02 24.15 -17.57
N PRO A 236 -4.20 24.87 -18.35
CA PRO A 236 -4.39 24.97 -19.80
C PRO A 236 -4.35 23.58 -20.46
N PRO A 237 -5.01 23.39 -21.61
CA PRO A 237 -4.94 22.12 -22.35
C PRO A 237 -3.50 21.66 -22.57
N GLY A 238 -3.22 20.37 -22.31
CA GLY A 238 -1.88 19.80 -22.44
C GLY A 238 -0.92 20.12 -21.29
N SER A 239 -1.39 20.74 -20.19
CA SER A 239 -0.54 21.02 -19.02
C SER A 239 -0.18 19.80 -18.22
N ILE A 240 -1.01 18.75 -18.22
CA ILE A 240 -0.72 17.46 -17.57
C ILE A 240 -0.58 16.41 -18.66
N ALA A 241 0.58 15.78 -18.75
CA ALA A 241 0.87 14.72 -19.70
C ALA A 241 1.29 13.43 -18.96
N ILE A 242 0.73 12.29 -19.38
CA ILE A 242 1.15 10.98 -18.88
C ILE A 242 2.02 10.32 -19.93
N LEU A 243 3.29 10.06 -19.59
CA LEU A 243 4.28 9.41 -20.46
C LEU A 243 4.35 7.92 -20.10
N HIS A 244 3.97 7.05 -21.01
CA HIS A 244 3.96 5.60 -20.77
C HIS A 244 4.47 4.80 -21.97
N ARG A 245 5.11 3.64 -21.71
CA ARG A 245 5.71 2.79 -22.75
C ARG A 245 4.72 1.83 -23.40
N LYS A 246 3.69 1.44 -22.68
CA LYS A 246 2.67 0.47 -23.15
C LYS A 246 1.30 1.11 -23.05
N PRO A 247 0.34 0.79 -23.91
CA PRO A 247 -1.02 1.27 -23.81
C PRO A 247 -1.57 1.06 -22.41
N MET A 248 -2.26 2.08 -21.89
CA MET A 248 -2.96 1.96 -20.62
C MET A 248 -4.12 0.98 -20.81
N ARG A 249 -4.25 0.02 -19.90
CA ARG A 249 -5.32 -0.98 -19.94
C ARG A 249 -6.29 -0.72 -18.79
N PRO A 250 -7.51 -0.29 -19.10
CA PRO A 250 -8.57 -0.17 -18.10
C PRO A 250 -8.87 -1.52 -17.48
N MET A 251 -9.22 -1.53 -16.21
CA MET A 251 -9.68 -2.74 -15.53
C MET A 251 -11.19 -2.71 -15.39
N TYR A 252 -11.84 -3.70 -15.97
CA TYR A 252 -13.27 -3.93 -15.82
C TYR A 252 -13.53 -5.19 -15.00
N GLN A 253 -14.67 -5.20 -14.30
CA GLN A 253 -15.07 -6.39 -13.54
C GLN A 253 -15.62 -7.49 -14.43
N THR A 254 -16.24 -7.09 -15.54
CA THR A 254 -16.80 -8.04 -16.53
C THR A 254 -16.60 -7.48 -17.95
N PRO A 255 -16.53 -8.36 -18.96
CA PRO A 255 -16.53 -7.95 -20.35
C PRO A 255 -17.74 -7.10 -20.77
N ALA A 256 -18.89 -7.36 -20.15
CA ALA A 256 -20.11 -6.59 -20.42
C ALA A 256 -19.96 -5.12 -20.01
N LEU A 257 -19.34 -4.85 -18.83
CA LEU A 257 -19.06 -3.48 -18.41
C LEU A 257 -18.04 -2.79 -19.31
N ALA A 258 -17.03 -3.51 -19.79
CA ALA A 258 -16.07 -2.97 -20.75
C ALA A 258 -16.74 -2.50 -22.03
N ARG A 259 -17.59 -3.37 -22.63
CA ARG A 259 -18.33 -3.04 -23.86
C ARG A 259 -19.31 -1.89 -23.65
N ALA A 260 -19.98 -1.84 -22.49
CA ALA A 260 -20.88 -0.73 -22.17
C ALA A 260 -20.15 0.63 -22.11
N ASP A 261 -18.87 0.63 -21.76
CA ASP A 261 -17.98 1.80 -21.76
C ASP A 261 -17.29 2.05 -23.12
N GLY A 262 -17.64 1.25 -24.16
CA GLY A 262 -17.03 1.35 -25.49
C GLY A 262 -15.61 0.79 -25.58
N PHE A 263 -15.19 -0.02 -24.61
CA PHE A 263 -13.87 -0.66 -24.63
C PHE A 263 -13.99 -2.09 -25.12
N ASP A 264 -13.64 -2.31 -26.40
CA ASP A 264 -13.68 -3.62 -27.08
C ASP A 264 -12.30 -4.22 -27.37
N ALA A 265 -11.21 -3.49 -27.05
CA ALA A 265 -9.84 -3.88 -27.34
C ALA A 265 -9.31 -4.93 -26.34
N PHE A 266 -10.02 -6.06 -26.19
CA PHE A 266 -9.63 -7.18 -25.34
C PHE A 266 -10.04 -8.52 -25.96
N ASN A 267 -9.45 -9.61 -25.48
CA ASN A 267 -9.76 -10.99 -25.86
C ASN A 267 -9.88 -11.89 -24.63
N ASP A 268 -10.17 -13.16 -24.83
CA ASP A 268 -10.35 -14.14 -23.74
C ASP A 268 -9.11 -14.31 -22.88
N ASP A 269 -7.91 -14.10 -23.43
CA ASP A 269 -6.66 -14.12 -22.67
C ASP A 269 -6.54 -12.96 -21.68
N ASP A 270 -7.33 -11.92 -21.81
CA ASP A 270 -7.40 -10.81 -20.89
C ASP A 270 -8.34 -11.07 -19.72
N ILE A 271 -9.10 -12.18 -19.76
CA ILE A 271 -10.16 -12.49 -18.81
C ILE A 271 -9.77 -13.74 -18.00
N CYS A 272 -9.90 -13.66 -16.69
CA CYS A 272 -9.70 -14.81 -15.81
C CYS A 272 -10.85 -15.80 -15.95
N ALA A 273 -10.61 -16.99 -16.49
CA ALA A 273 -11.61 -18.03 -16.66
C ALA A 273 -12.33 -18.41 -15.33
N LYS A 274 -11.63 -18.31 -14.19
CA LYS A 274 -12.18 -18.62 -12.87
C LYS A 274 -13.12 -17.54 -12.32
N THR A 275 -12.87 -16.26 -12.63
CA THR A 275 -13.57 -15.14 -12.00
C THR A 275 -14.37 -14.27 -12.97
N GLY A 276 -14.19 -14.44 -14.27
CA GLY A 276 -14.75 -13.59 -15.31
C GLY A 276 -14.22 -12.16 -15.33
N ARG A 277 -13.24 -11.84 -14.52
CA ARG A 277 -12.67 -10.50 -14.39
C ARG A 277 -11.47 -10.32 -15.28
N PHE A 278 -11.22 -9.07 -15.69
CA PHE A 278 -10.01 -8.75 -16.41
C PHE A 278 -8.78 -9.06 -15.57
N PHE A 279 -7.76 -9.70 -16.17
CA PHE A 279 -6.47 -9.86 -15.55
C PHE A 279 -5.78 -8.50 -15.44
N ARG A 280 -5.23 -8.20 -14.27
CA ARG A 280 -4.23 -7.15 -14.11
C ARG A 280 -2.91 -7.61 -14.72
N ARG A 281 -2.76 -7.55 -16.04
CA ARG A 281 -1.52 -7.89 -16.72
C ARG A 281 -0.45 -6.80 -16.58
N TYR A 282 -0.15 -6.39 -15.35
CA TYR A 282 1.06 -5.61 -15.06
C TYR A 282 2.29 -6.49 -14.82
N ARG A 283 2.17 -7.82 -14.93
CA ARG A 283 3.24 -8.77 -14.66
C ARG A 283 3.44 -9.70 -15.85
N ARG A 284 3.91 -9.20 -16.95
CA ARG A 284 4.75 -9.98 -17.86
C ARG A 284 5.77 -9.04 -18.47
N HIS A 285 6.96 -9.24 -17.96
CA HIS A 285 8.34 -8.82 -18.25
C HIS A 285 8.94 -7.91 -17.24
#